data_6afc570863ad64b955366b4841426571
#
_entry.id   6afc570863ad64b955366b4841426571
#
_cell.length_a   1.000
_cell.length_b   1.000
_cell.length_c   1.000
_cell.angle_alpha   90.00
_cell.angle_beta   90.00
_cell.angle_gamma   90.00
#
_symmetry.space_group_name_H-M   'P 1'
#
loop_
_entity.id
_entity.type
_entity.pdbx_description
1 polymer ?
#
loop_
_entity_poly.entity_id
_entity_poly.type
_entity_poly.pdbx_seq_one_letter_code
_entity_poly.pdbx_strand_id
1 'polypeptide(L)'
;MKRTFLYLAGLVMAAALWTGCSQADNSLGKSMGRWEDFGLESMIQNRQGGLEYIEVTMNNVIGKDTAGVRDRAAALKADIDSAGLKVWSVHMPYSRKIDISLIDSTKRADVVNYMADIIRVAGVFQPQFIVLHPSSEPIAPDERAERLQNSHESIGLLAPVAKEIGAELCIENLPRTCLGRNGQEMMYLIDGHDGVGICFDVNHLLYQSHADFLAAVDKGTIKTVHISDYNFTDERHLLPGVGHIDWKPLWDGIRANGYKGIFMYECYGEPSELAHARDILTGVFVPEKSFIDADSLAFCNADWQITDLGKGAQALYAQAPMFFSTQSICCIKYPSSEYRSEILHRPGEKAGKPSELGAKMGAKMAVNAGYFHVKPRTPSVYFRIGDQVVGTTHPTETYRVDGVLGFKDKEGHQMVIEYSDTTQYQTVTSDWHTVMASGPMLVKGGEIVVPELMGDGADGDNIAAMLEEQKKGSKIRTHYSSIQFYDMRHPRAAVGTDDEGNIYYVVIDGRFKGKGDGASIYETAYICKMLGMTEAINLDGGGSTTLWSEETGVINHPYDNKKWDHVGERAVPNLIVAY
;
A
#
# COMPACT_ATOMS: atom_id res chain seq x y z
N MET A 1 -88.98 -35.78 -1.18
CA MET A 1 -87.77 -36.63 -0.91
C MET A 1 -86.59 -35.91 -1.51
N LYS A 2 -85.89 -35.10 -0.74
CA LYS A 2 -84.71 -34.38 -1.17
C LYS A 2 -83.53 -34.88 -0.33
N ARG A 3 -82.54 -35.49 -0.97
CA ARG A 3 -81.25 -35.92 -0.35
C ARG A 3 -80.28 -34.75 -0.38
N THR A 4 -79.86 -34.33 0.80
CA THR A 4 -78.81 -33.32 1.00
C THR A 4 -77.45 -34.03 1.03
N PHE A 5 -76.54 -33.65 0.11
CA PHE A 5 -75.13 -34.08 0.14
C PHE A 5 -74.31 -33.04 0.90
N LEU A 6 -73.68 -33.43 2.00
CA LEU A 6 -72.65 -32.66 2.67
C LEU A 6 -71.31 -32.88 1.92
N TYR A 7 -70.71 -31.83 1.43
CA TYR A 7 -69.28 -31.84 0.99
C TYR A 7 -68.41 -31.40 2.16
N LEU A 8 -67.57 -32.31 2.66
CA LEU A 8 -66.44 -31.98 3.51
C LEU A 8 -65.31 -31.48 2.61
N ALA A 9 -65.00 -30.19 2.67
CA ALA A 9 -63.81 -29.61 2.05
C ALA A 9 -62.64 -29.75 3.03
N GLY A 10 -61.77 -30.72 2.77
CA GLY A 10 -60.48 -30.82 3.46
C GLY A 10 -59.52 -29.76 2.96
N LEU A 11 -59.16 -28.78 3.81
CA LEU A 11 -58.09 -27.83 3.55
C LEU A 11 -56.75 -28.59 3.73
N VAL A 12 -56.08 -28.95 2.65
CA VAL A 12 -54.69 -29.33 2.65
C VAL A 12 -53.87 -28.04 2.59
N MET A 13 -53.33 -27.61 3.74
CA MET A 13 -52.25 -26.58 3.74
C MET A 13 -50.99 -27.21 3.17
N ALA A 14 -50.73 -26.96 1.90
CA ALA A 14 -49.43 -27.16 1.32
C ALA A 14 -48.48 -26.06 1.87
N ALA A 15 -47.68 -26.42 2.86
CA ALA A 15 -46.51 -25.61 3.24
C ALA A 15 -45.54 -25.59 2.05
N ALA A 16 -45.66 -24.60 1.20
CA ALA A 16 -44.63 -24.31 0.21
C ALA A 16 -43.37 -23.89 0.96
N LEU A 17 -42.43 -24.81 1.10
CA LEU A 17 -41.04 -24.46 1.41
C LEU A 17 -40.51 -23.62 0.25
N TRP A 18 -40.65 -22.32 0.37
CA TRP A 18 -39.93 -21.36 -0.45
C TRP A 18 -38.46 -21.43 -0.01
N THR A 19 -37.67 -22.27 -0.65
CA THR A 19 -36.24 -22.06 -0.74
C THR A 19 -36.05 -20.90 -1.72
N GLY A 20 -36.32 -19.69 -1.26
CA GLY A 20 -36.01 -18.51 -2.02
C GLY A 20 -34.49 -18.36 -2.08
N CYS A 21 -33.90 -18.63 -3.24
CA CYS A 21 -32.62 -18.04 -3.58
C CYS A 21 -32.82 -16.52 -3.49
N SER A 22 -32.39 -15.89 -2.39
CA SER A 22 -32.49 -14.44 -2.25
C SER A 22 -31.69 -13.81 -3.41
N GLN A 23 -32.37 -13.05 -4.23
CA GLN A 23 -31.75 -12.29 -5.31
C GLN A 23 -30.74 -11.33 -4.69
N ALA A 24 -29.59 -11.09 -5.37
CA ALA A 24 -28.62 -10.12 -4.91
C ALA A 24 -29.23 -8.72 -4.86
N ASP A 25 -28.93 -7.97 -3.79
CA ASP A 25 -29.38 -6.59 -3.64
C ASP A 25 -28.47 -5.67 -4.46
N ASN A 26 -29.06 -4.86 -5.33
CA ASN A 26 -28.35 -3.90 -6.19
C ASN A 26 -28.53 -2.44 -5.72
N SER A 27 -28.99 -2.24 -4.51
CA SER A 27 -29.14 -0.92 -3.92
C SER A 27 -27.80 -0.25 -3.67
N LEU A 28 -27.80 1.09 -3.68
CA LEU A 28 -26.61 1.90 -3.43
C LEU A 28 -26.54 2.26 -1.95
N GLY A 29 -25.35 2.07 -1.37
CA GLY A 29 -24.99 2.52 -0.04
C GLY A 29 -23.70 3.34 -0.06
N LYS A 30 -23.56 4.23 0.92
CA LYS A 30 -22.37 5.09 1.07
C LYS A 30 -21.94 5.19 2.52
N SER A 31 -20.63 5.05 2.78
CA SER A 31 -20.06 5.24 4.10
C SER A 31 -19.98 6.74 4.46
N MET A 32 -20.48 7.09 5.63
CA MET A 32 -20.44 8.45 6.16
C MET A 32 -19.02 8.96 6.46
N GLY A 33 -18.07 8.07 6.65
CA GLY A 33 -16.66 8.44 6.84
C GLY A 33 -16.06 9.21 5.67
N ARG A 34 -16.67 9.03 4.48
CA ARG A 34 -16.30 9.71 3.23
C ARG A 34 -17.37 10.72 2.76
N TRP A 35 -18.34 11.04 3.60
CA TRP A 35 -19.43 11.97 3.29
C TRP A 35 -19.20 13.29 4.02
N GLU A 36 -18.96 14.36 3.28
CA GLU A 36 -18.58 15.67 3.84
C GLU A 36 -19.74 16.43 4.47
N ASP A 37 -20.97 16.24 3.97
CA ASP A 37 -22.17 16.92 4.46
C ASP A 37 -23.18 15.92 5.03
N PHE A 38 -23.32 15.92 6.36
CA PHE A 38 -24.25 15.06 7.11
C PHE A 38 -25.57 15.74 7.48
N GLY A 39 -25.83 16.94 6.98
CA GLY A 39 -27.08 17.65 7.23
C GLY A 39 -28.29 16.92 6.64
N LEU A 40 -29.46 17.05 7.29
CA LEU A 40 -30.71 16.42 6.85
C LEU A 40 -31.03 16.74 5.37
N GLU A 41 -30.81 17.98 4.94
CA GLU A 41 -31.09 18.41 3.56
C GLU A 41 -30.20 17.64 2.55
N SER A 42 -28.90 17.50 2.84
CA SER A 42 -27.98 16.71 2.02
C SER A 42 -28.40 15.24 1.97
N MET A 43 -28.81 14.66 3.11
CA MET A 43 -29.30 13.27 3.15
C MET A 43 -30.57 13.09 2.28
N ILE A 44 -31.49 14.04 2.31
CA ILE A 44 -32.70 14.02 1.46
C ILE A 44 -32.31 14.08 -0.02
N GLN A 45 -31.39 14.97 -0.41
CA GLN A 45 -30.91 15.08 -1.79
C GLN A 45 -30.21 13.78 -2.26
N ASN A 46 -29.37 13.20 -1.42
CA ASN A 46 -28.73 11.92 -1.72
C ASN A 46 -29.75 10.79 -1.88
N ARG A 47 -30.78 10.75 -1.04
CA ARG A 47 -31.88 9.77 -1.16
C ARG A 47 -32.65 9.96 -2.47
N GLN A 48 -32.98 11.20 -2.83
CA GLN A 48 -33.65 11.55 -4.08
C GLN A 48 -32.79 11.20 -5.32
N GLY A 49 -31.46 11.30 -5.17
CA GLY A 49 -30.48 10.89 -6.20
C GLY A 49 -30.31 9.38 -6.36
N GLY A 50 -30.96 8.55 -5.50
CA GLY A 50 -30.96 7.10 -5.63
C GLY A 50 -30.19 6.34 -4.56
N LEU A 51 -29.54 7.02 -3.59
CA LEU A 51 -28.92 6.37 -2.45
C LEU A 51 -30.01 5.79 -1.53
N GLU A 52 -29.86 4.53 -1.11
CA GLU A 52 -30.83 3.85 -0.24
C GLU A 52 -30.28 3.56 1.15
N TYR A 53 -29.00 3.28 1.24
CA TYR A 53 -28.34 2.90 2.47
C TYR A 53 -27.16 3.81 2.80
N ILE A 54 -26.86 3.86 4.09
CA ILE A 54 -25.64 4.48 4.61
C ILE A 54 -24.94 3.54 5.59
N GLU A 55 -23.65 3.72 5.73
CA GLU A 55 -22.87 3.25 6.85
C GLU A 55 -22.58 4.43 7.78
N VAL A 56 -22.87 4.28 9.08
CA VAL A 56 -22.63 5.32 10.09
C VAL A 56 -21.24 5.11 10.69
N THR A 57 -20.35 6.08 10.57
CA THR A 57 -19.03 6.04 11.21
C THR A 57 -19.09 6.64 12.62
N MET A 58 -18.86 5.82 13.64
CA MET A 58 -18.96 6.22 15.04
C MET A 58 -17.97 7.31 15.46
N ASN A 59 -16.83 7.45 14.80
CA ASN A 59 -15.92 8.59 15.04
C ASN A 59 -16.65 9.93 14.92
N ASN A 60 -17.55 10.08 13.95
CA ASN A 60 -18.32 11.31 13.72
C ASN A 60 -19.42 11.51 14.80
N VAL A 61 -20.03 10.41 15.27
CA VAL A 61 -21.07 10.43 16.32
C VAL A 61 -20.46 10.73 17.70
N ILE A 62 -19.31 10.13 18.00
CA ILE A 62 -18.59 10.35 19.28
C ILE A 62 -18.04 11.78 19.34
N GLY A 63 -17.47 12.28 18.24
CA GLY A 63 -16.87 13.61 18.18
C GLY A 63 -15.68 13.74 19.15
N LYS A 64 -15.72 14.74 20.02
CA LYS A 64 -14.61 15.03 20.95
C LYS A 64 -14.61 14.19 22.22
N ASP A 65 -15.77 13.70 22.65
CA ASP A 65 -15.95 12.90 23.86
C ASP A 65 -17.17 11.98 23.77
N THR A 66 -17.28 11.05 24.71
CA THR A 66 -18.40 10.11 24.79
C THR A 66 -19.62 10.64 25.54
N ALA A 67 -19.53 11.82 26.18
CA ALA A 67 -20.66 12.39 26.89
C ALA A 67 -21.79 12.71 25.90
N GLY A 68 -23.02 12.23 26.18
CA GLY A 68 -24.17 12.44 25.31
C GLY A 68 -24.11 11.72 23.94
N VAL A 69 -23.20 10.75 23.73
CA VAL A 69 -23.05 10.02 22.45
C VAL A 69 -24.36 9.32 22.05
N ARG A 70 -25.12 8.79 23.02
CA ARG A 70 -26.41 8.15 22.77
C ARG A 70 -27.46 9.14 22.27
N ASP A 71 -27.49 10.36 22.79
CA ASP A 71 -28.41 11.40 22.34
C ASP A 71 -28.06 11.89 20.94
N ARG A 72 -26.75 12.04 20.64
CA ARG A 72 -26.28 12.35 19.28
C ARG A 72 -26.61 11.24 18.29
N ALA A 73 -26.45 9.98 18.69
CA ALA A 73 -26.84 8.84 17.87
C ALA A 73 -28.36 8.84 17.58
N ALA A 74 -29.19 9.12 18.59
CA ALA A 74 -30.64 9.19 18.44
C ALA A 74 -31.07 10.35 17.52
N ALA A 75 -30.44 11.52 17.65
CA ALA A 75 -30.71 12.66 16.78
C ALA A 75 -30.32 12.34 15.32
N LEU A 76 -29.12 11.79 15.10
CA LEU A 76 -28.68 11.39 13.76
C LEU A 76 -29.61 10.32 13.15
N LYS A 77 -30.04 9.33 13.95
CA LYS A 77 -31.00 8.31 13.48
C LYS A 77 -32.33 8.93 13.04
N ALA A 78 -32.81 9.92 13.77
CA ALA A 78 -34.04 10.65 13.38
C ALA A 78 -33.89 11.40 12.04
N ASP A 79 -32.73 12.00 11.79
CA ASP A 79 -32.40 12.64 10.51
C ASP A 79 -32.33 11.63 9.36
N ILE A 80 -31.65 10.48 9.58
CA ILE A 80 -31.58 9.39 8.61
C ILE A 80 -32.96 8.88 8.23
N ASP A 81 -33.81 8.62 9.23
CA ASP A 81 -35.19 8.17 9.01
C ASP A 81 -36.05 9.22 8.27
N SER A 82 -35.87 10.49 8.64
CA SER A 82 -36.58 11.61 7.99
C SER A 82 -36.16 11.78 6.54
N ALA A 83 -34.93 11.48 6.20
CA ALA A 83 -34.41 11.45 4.82
C ALA A 83 -34.90 10.23 4.03
N GLY A 84 -35.47 9.20 4.68
CA GLY A 84 -35.87 7.95 4.05
C GLY A 84 -34.70 7.03 3.68
N LEU A 85 -33.53 7.22 4.32
CA LEU A 85 -32.36 6.35 4.22
C LEU A 85 -32.43 5.23 5.27
N LYS A 86 -31.73 4.13 5.01
CA LYS A 86 -31.59 3.00 5.94
C LYS A 86 -30.14 2.85 6.36
N VAL A 87 -29.90 2.40 7.59
CA VAL A 87 -28.54 2.06 8.03
C VAL A 87 -28.27 0.59 7.66
N TRP A 88 -27.24 0.36 6.86
CA TRP A 88 -26.75 -0.95 6.50
C TRP A 88 -25.79 -1.48 7.55
N SER A 89 -24.78 -0.69 7.85
CA SER A 89 -23.71 -1.02 8.80
C SER A 89 -23.37 0.19 9.69
N VAL A 90 -22.72 -0.08 10.80
CA VAL A 90 -22.09 0.92 11.64
C VAL A 90 -20.61 0.60 11.77
N HIS A 91 -19.78 1.52 11.32
CA HIS A 91 -18.34 1.43 11.43
C HIS A 91 -17.89 1.90 12.81
N MET A 92 -17.19 1.03 13.54
CA MET A 92 -16.69 1.30 14.89
C MET A 92 -15.60 2.37 14.87
N PRO A 93 -15.39 3.08 16.01
CA PRO A 93 -14.33 4.07 16.07
C PRO A 93 -12.96 3.42 15.95
N TYR A 94 -12.06 4.07 15.22
CA TYR A 94 -10.69 3.61 15.01
C TYR A 94 -9.67 4.72 15.24
N SER A 95 -8.59 4.37 15.88
CA SER A 95 -7.38 5.21 16.03
C SER A 95 -6.26 4.40 16.65
N ARG A 96 -5.04 4.94 16.67
CA ARG A 96 -3.91 4.31 17.37
C ARG A 96 -4.12 4.09 18.89
N LYS A 97 -5.10 4.76 19.48
CA LYS A 97 -5.46 4.61 20.90
C LYS A 97 -6.60 3.61 21.11
N ILE A 98 -7.29 3.24 20.04
CA ILE A 98 -8.44 2.34 20.03
C ILE A 98 -8.04 1.12 19.21
N ASP A 99 -7.30 0.20 19.82
CA ASP A 99 -6.69 -0.95 19.14
C ASP A 99 -6.92 -2.20 19.98
N ILE A 100 -7.73 -3.11 19.45
CA ILE A 100 -8.12 -4.36 20.14
C ILE A 100 -7.01 -5.42 20.14
N SER A 101 -5.91 -5.19 19.43
CA SER A 101 -4.77 -6.11 19.31
C SER A 101 -3.61 -5.80 20.25
N LEU A 102 -3.71 -4.79 21.11
CA LEU A 102 -2.63 -4.33 21.98
C LEU A 102 -2.01 -5.48 22.81
N ILE A 103 -0.68 -5.50 22.90
CA ILE A 103 0.08 -6.46 23.71
C ILE A 103 -0.17 -6.23 25.21
N ASP A 104 -0.24 -4.98 25.64
CA ASP A 104 -0.61 -4.63 27.02
C ASP A 104 -2.05 -5.07 27.31
N SER A 105 -2.20 -6.16 28.04
CA SER A 105 -3.50 -6.81 28.31
C SER A 105 -4.46 -5.90 29.09
N THR A 106 -3.96 -5.01 29.94
CA THR A 106 -4.80 -4.06 30.71
C THR A 106 -5.38 -3.02 29.77
N LYS A 107 -4.56 -2.39 28.94
CA LYS A 107 -5.03 -1.42 27.94
C LYS A 107 -5.95 -2.07 26.91
N ARG A 108 -5.64 -3.30 26.48
CA ARG A 108 -6.50 -4.04 25.57
C ARG A 108 -7.88 -4.28 26.19
N ALA A 109 -7.95 -4.70 27.45
CA ALA A 109 -9.22 -4.89 28.16
C ALA A 109 -10.02 -3.58 28.25
N ASP A 110 -9.38 -2.44 28.53
CA ASP A 110 -10.04 -1.14 28.54
C ASP A 110 -10.61 -0.78 27.17
N VAL A 111 -9.86 -1.04 26.08
CA VAL A 111 -10.32 -0.79 24.71
C VAL A 111 -11.48 -1.73 24.34
N VAL A 112 -11.42 -3.00 24.69
CA VAL A 112 -12.50 -3.97 24.42
C VAL A 112 -13.79 -3.55 25.16
N ASN A 113 -13.70 -3.16 26.43
CA ASN A 113 -14.84 -2.67 27.19
C ASN A 113 -15.42 -1.39 26.55
N TYR A 114 -14.56 -0.44 26.17
CA TYR A 114 -14.98 0.76 25.45
C TYR A 114 -15.71 0.43 24.14
N MET A 115 -15.15 -0.49 23.34
CA MET A 115 -15.79 -0.95 22.10
C MET A 115 -17.14 -1.60 22.35
N ALA A 116 -17.25 -2.44 23.38
CA ALA A 116 -18.52 -3.06 23.77
C ALA A 116 -19.60 -2.01 24.10
N ASP A 117 -19.25 -0.96 24.82
CA ASP A 117 -20.17 0.13 25.14
C ASP A 117 -20.59 0.91 23.88
N ILE A 118 -19.67 1.18 22.96
CA ILE A 118 -20.00 1.86 21.70
C ILE A 118 -20.84 0.97 20.78
N ILE A 119 -20.61 -0.36 20.73
CA ILE A 119 -21.49 -1.30 20.01
C ILE A 119 -22.92 -1.21 20.54
N ARG A 120 -23.12 -1.17 21.88
CA ARG A 120 -24.47 -0.99 22.45
C ARG A 120 -25.11 0.34 22.08
N VAL A 121 -24.32 1.41 21.96
CA VAL A 121 -24.80 2.71 21.43
C VAL A 121 -25.19 2.58 19.95
N ALA A 122 -24.37 1.87 19.14
CA ALA A 122 -24.65 1.65 17.74
C ALA A 122 -25.99 0.93 17.50
N GLY A 123 -26.50 0.18 18.49
CA GLY A 123 -27.83 -0.44 18.44
C GLY A 123 -28.99 0.55 18.21
N VAL A 124 -28.81 1.85 18.50
CA VAL A 124 -29.78 2.91 18.19
C VAL A 124 -30.07 2.98 16.69
N PHE A 125 -29.07 2.67 15.85
CA PHE A 125 -29.19 2.70 14.40
C PHE A 125 -29.86 1.46 13.80
N GLN A 126 -29.99 0.37 14.59
CA GLN A 126 -30.53 -0.92 14.15
C GLN A 126 -29.79 -1.48 12.91
N PRO A 127 -28.45 -1.52 12.90
CA PRO A 127 -27.68 -1.97 11.75
C PRO A 127 -27.78 -3.48 11.55
N GLN A 128 -27.54 -3.95 10.33
CA GLN A 128 -27.34 -5.38 10.07
C GLN A 128 -25.92 -5.83 10.48
N PHE A 129 -24.95 -4.94 10.30
CA PHE A 129 -23.53 -5.24 10.53
C PHE A 129 -22.85 -4.18 11.38
N ILE A 130 -21.92 -4.62 12.20
CA ILE A 130 -20.93 -3.77 12.90
C ILE A 130 -19.58 -4.00 12.23
N VAL A 131 -19.00 -2.99 11.63
CA VAL A 131 -17.66 -3.06 11.01
C VAL A 131 -16.62 -2.66 12.03
N LEU A 132 -15.58 -3.49 12.18
CA LEU A 132 -14.54 -3.34 13.21
C LEU A 132 -13.14 -3.55 12.59
N HIS A 133 -12.24 -2.60 12.85
CA HIS A 133 -10.82 -2.77 12.56
C HIS A 133 -10.17 -3.78 13.52
N PRO A 134 -9.45 -4.80 13.03
CA PRO A 134 -8.75 -5.76 13.89
C PRO A 134 -7.54 -5.17 14.60
N SER A 135 -7.02 -4.03 14.13
CA SER A 135 -5.85 -3.37 14.71
C SER A 135 -5.69 -1.93 14.22
N SER A 136 -4.66 -1.27 14.72
CA SER A 136 -4.14 0.00 14.18
C SER A 136 -2.63 -0.09 13.91
N GLU A 137 -2.16 0.65 12.91
CA GLU A 137 -0.75 0.72 12.55
C GLU A 137 0.03 1.82 13.31
N PRO A 138 1.37 1.72 13.41
CA PRO A 138 2.21 0.66 12.83
C PRO A 138 2.27 -0.59 13.73
N ILE A 139 2.37 -1.77 13.10
CA ILE A 139 2.66 -3.04 13.79
C ILE A 139 4.05 -3.51 13.40
N ALA A 140 4.91 -3.74 14.39
CA ALA A 140 6.24 -4.28 14.16
C ALA A 140 6.16 -5.78 13.79
N PRO A 141 7.04 -6.28 12.90
CA PRO A 141 6.99 -7.68 12.47
C PRO A 141 7.10 -8.69 13.61
N ASP A 142 7.89 -8.37 14.63
CA ASP A 142 8.10 -9.21 15.81
C ASP A 142 6.93 -9.17 16.81
N GLU A 143 5.99 -8.26 16.66
CA GLU A 143 4.75 -8.19 17.45
C GLU A 143 3.56 -8.86 16.74
N ARG A 144 3.65 -9.08 15.42
CA ARG A 144 2.50 -9.37 14.58
C ARG A 144 1.72 -10.60 15.02
N ALA A 145 2.40 -11.72 15.29
CA ALA A 145 1.73 -12.96 15.66
C ALA A 145 1.00 -12.85 17.01
N GLU A 146 1.61 -12.21 18.02
CA GLU A 146 0.97 -11.97 19.31
C GLU A 146 -0.24 -11.04 19.15
N ARG A 147 -0.11 -10.01 18.32
CA ARG A 147 -1.22 -9.09 18.06
C ARG A 147 -2.37 -9.73 17.27
N LEU A 148 -2.08 -10.65 16.34
CA LEU A 148 -3.11 -11.46 15.68
C LEU A 148 -3.89 -12.29 16.69
N GLN A 149 -3.20 -12.98 17.61
CA GLN A 149 -3.84 -13.75 18.68
C GLN A 149 -4.69 -12.85 19.59
N ASN A 150 -4.14 -11.71 20.02
CA ASN A 150 -4.83 -10.76 20.87
C ASN A 150 -6.10 -10.19 20.21
N SER A 151 -6.02 -9.88 18.92
CA SER A 151 -7.16 -9.41 18.13
C SER A 151 -8.23 -10.47 18.02
N HIS A 152 -7.86 -11.72 17.68
CA HIS A 152 -8.77 -12.86 17.62
C HIS A 152 -9.52 -13.05 18.96
N GLU A 153 -8.80 -13.05 20.10
CA GLU A 153 -9.42 -13.15 21.43
C GLU A 153 -10.40 -11.98 21.70
N SER A 154 -10.02 -10.76 21.33
CA SER A 154 -10.84 -9.56 21.51
C SER A 154 -12.11 -9.61 20.65
N ILE A 155 -12.02 -10.09 19.41
CA ILE A 155 -13.17 -10.31 18.51
C ILE A 155 -14.16 -11.28 19.17
N GLY A 156 -13.68 -12.38 19.77
CA GLY A 156 -14.52 -13.33 20.48
C GLY A 156 -15.27 -12.73 21.67
N LEU A 157 -14.71 -11.68 22.32
CA LEU A 157 -15.40 -10.95 23.39
C LEU A 157 -16.44 -9.95 22.86
N LEU A 158 -16.22 -9.37 21.66
CA LEU A 158 -17.11 -8.37 21.06
C LEU A 158 -18.25 -8.96 20.23
N ALA A 159 -18.08 -10.14 19.65
CA ALA A 159 -19.10 -10.80 18.83
C ALA A 159 -20.44 -11.00 19.58
N PRO A 160 -20.46 -11.48 20.84
CA PRO A 160 -21.72 -11.56 21.61
C PRO A 160 -22.39 -10.20 21.81
N VAL A 161 -21.61 -9.12 21.95
CA VAL A 161 -22.15 -7.76 22.17
C VAL A 161 -22.82 -7.24 20.89
N ALA A 162 -22.27 -7.51 19.70
CA ALA A 162 -22.92 -7.21 18.44
C ALA A 162 -24.26 -7.98 18.31
N LYS A 163 -24.27 -9.24 18.72
CA LYS A 163 -25.47 -10.09 18.74
C LYS A 163 -26.56 -9.56 19.73
N GLU A 164 -26.17 -8.95 20.86
CA GLU A 164 -27.11 -8.31 21.81
C GLU A 164 -27.98 -7.25 21.13
N ILE A 165 -27.44 -6.53 20.15
CA ILE A 165 -28.15 -5.48 19.40
C ILE A 165 -28.76 -5.98 18.09
N GLY A 166 -28.67 -7.29 17.79
CA GLY A 166 -29.24 -7.91 16.59
C GLY A 166 -28.38 -7.75 15.33
N ALA A 167 -27.09 -7.44 15.46
CA ALA A 167 -26.16 -7.26 14.34
C ALA A 167 -25.12 -8.40 14.29
N GLU A 168 -24.56 -8.68 13.09
CA GLU A 168 -23.35 -9.50 12.92
C GLU A 168 -22.10 -8.59 13.01
N LEU A 169 -21.03 -9.11 13.63
CA LEU A 169 -19.75 -8.41 13.68
C LEU A 169 -18.93 -8.72 12.41
N CYS A 170 -18.50 -7.71 11.70
CA CYS A 170 -17.69 -7.85 10.48
C CYS A 170 -16.31 -7.27 10.71
N ILE A 171 -15.28 -8.07 10.51
CA ILE A 171 -13.89 -7.64 10.61
C ILE A 171 -13.45 -7.14 9.25
N GLU A 172 -12.87 -5.95 9.22
CA GLU A 172 -12.39 -5.35 7.99
C GLU A 172 -10.94 -5.74 7.71
N ASN A 173 -10.65 -6.13 6.46
CA ASN A 173 -9.27 -6.28 6.03
C ASN A 173 -8.62 -4.90 5.90
N LEU A 174 -7.40 -4.75 6.40
CA LEU A 174 -6.72 -3.46 6.48
C LEU A 174 -5.38 -3.47 5.72
N PRO A 175 -4.94 -2.29 5.23
CA PRO A 175 -3.72 -2.21 4.44
C PRO A 175 -2.44 -2.20 5.30
N ARG A 176 -1.28 -2.16 4.62
CA ARG A 176 0.06 -1.89 5.17
C ARG A 176 0.46 -2.82 6.33
N THR A 177 0.69 -2.27 7.51
CA THR A 177 1.14 -3.05 8.68
C THR A 177 0.00 -3.55 9.55
N CYS A 178 -1.23 -3.18 9.26
CA CYS A 178 -2.40 -3.62 10.01
C CYS A 178 -2.61 -5.14 9.91
N LEU A 179 -3.37 -5.70 10.84
CA LEU A 179 -3.82 -7.09 10.80
C LEU A 179 -4.95 -7.24 9.77
N GLY A 180 -5.12 -8.45 9.26
CA GLY A 180 -6.14 -8.74 8.25
C GLY A 180 -5.75 -8.27 6.84
N ARG A 181 -4.48 -8.07 6.57
CA ARG A 181 -3.97 -7.59 5.27
C ARG A 181 -4.07 -8.61 4.13
N ASN A 182 -4.42 -9.85 4.42
CA ASN A 182 -4.64 -10.94 3.46
C ASN A 182 -5.74 -11.90 3.93
N GLY A 183 -6.19 -12.77 3.03
CA GLY A 183 -7.29 -13.70 3.30
C GLY A 183 -6.98 -14.71 4.41
N GLN A 184 -5.73 -15.15 4.54
CA GLN A 184 -5.32 -16.12 5.57
C GLN A 184 -5.41 -15.51 6.98
N GLU A 185 -4.95 -14.26 7.14
CA GLU A 185 -5.13 -13.55 8.42
C GLU A 185 -6.60 -13.27 8.72
N MET A 186 -7.40 -12.92 7.71
CA MET A 186 -8.83 -12.71 7.89
C MET A 186 -9.51 -13.97 8.37
N MET A 187 -9.22 -15.12 7.76
CA MET A 187 -9.78 -16.41 8.19
C MET A 187 -9.35 -16.77 9.62
N TYR A 188 -8.08 -16.50 9.99
CA TYR A 188 -7.62 -16.68 11.37
C TYR A 188 -8.39 -15.80 12.36
N LEU A 189 -8.59 -14.52 12.02
CA LEU A 189 -9.26 -13.55 12.91
C LEU A 189 -10.72 -13.91 13.20
N ILE A 190 -11.42 -14.52 12.24
CA ILE A 190 -12.85 -14.86 12.38
C ILE A 190 -13.09 -16.32 12.80
N ASP A 191 -12.06 -17.18 12.79
CA ASP A 191 -12.21 -18.62 13.06
C ASP A 191 -12.80 -18.90 14.44
N GLY A 192 -13.73 -19.83 14.52
CA GLY A 192 -14.37 -20.25 15.77
C GLY A 192 -15.33 -19.25 16.41
N HIS A 193 -15.60 -18.10 15.82
CA HIS A 193 -16.51 -17.07 16.34
C HIS A 193 -17.87 -17.09 15.62
N ASP A 194 -18.93 -17.46 16.36
CA ASP A 194 -20.30 -17.45 15.83
C ASP A 194 -20.81 -16.02 15.57
N GLY A 195 -21.36 -15.77 14.37
CA GLY A 195 -21.89 -14.46 13.98
C GLY A 195 -20.82 -13.43 13.66
N VAL A 196 -19.61 -13.87 13.29
CA VAL A 196 -18.53 -13.02 12.80
C VAL A 196 -18.29 -13.28 11.31
N GLY A 197 -18.17 -12.20 10.53
CA GLY A 197 -17.86 -12.24 9.11
C GLY A 197 -16.80 -11.23 8.71
N ILE A 198 -16.66 -11.04 7.41
CA ILE A 198 -15.68 -10.14 6.80
C ILE A 198 -16.40 -8.92 6.23
N CYS A 199 -15.91 -7.73 6.53
CA CYS A 199 -16.07 -6.55 5.71
C CYS A 199 -14.91 -6.53 4.71
N PHE A 200 -15.20 -6.80 3.43
CA PHE A 200 -14.17 -6.82 2.41
C PHE A 200 -13.98 -5.43 1.82
N ASP A 201 -12.93 -4.72 2.27
CA ASP A 201 -12.48 -3.50 1.62
C ASP A 201 -11.52 -3.86 0.48
N VAL A 202 -11.99 -3.57 -0.73
CA VAL A 202 -11.24 -3.90 -1.96
C VAL A 202 -10.03 -3.00 -2.18
N ASN A 203 -9.97 -1.84 -1.55
CA ASN A 203 -8.90 -0.86 -1.65
C ASN A 203 -7.71 -1.15 -0.71
N HIS A 204 -7.86 -2.08 0.23
CA HIS A 204 -6.88 -2.37 1.26
C HIS A 204 -5.91 -3.53 0.93
N LEU A 205 -6.05 -4.17 -0.24
CA LEU A 205 -5.18 -5.27 -0.64
C LEU A 205 -3.91 -4.76 -1.33
N LEU A 206 -2.85 -4.55 -0.55
CA LEU A 206 -1.54 -4.12 -1.04
C LEU A 206 -0.54 -5.29 -1.21
N TYR A 207 -0.85 -6.46 -0.64
CA TYR A 207 0.08 -7.60 -0.53
C TYR A 207 -0.48 -8.90 -1.09
N GLN A 208 -1.70 -8.88 -1.57
CA GLN A 208 -2.37 -10.03 -2.15
C GLN A 208 -3.30 -9.56 -3.26
N SER A 209 -3.39 -10.30 -4.36
CA SER A 209 -4.37 -9.99 -5.40
C SER A 209 -5.81 -10.22 -4.89
N HIS A 210 -6.77 -9.52 -5.47
CA HIS A 210 -8.19 -9.74 -5.15
C HIS A 210 -8.63 -11.20 -5.39
N ALA A 211 -8.12 -11.81 -6.46
CA ALA A 211 -8.43 -13.20 -6.79
C ALA A 211 -7.90 -14.17 -5.72
N ASP A 212 -6.64 -13.97 -5.26
CA ASP A 212 -6.05 -14.81 -4.22
C ASP A 212 -6.72 -14.59 -2.86
N PHE A 213 -7.11 -13.35 -2.53
CA PHE A 213 -7.90 -13.08 -1.33
C PHE A 213 -9.23 -13.84 -1.36
N LEU A 214 -9.99 -13.72 -2.45
CA LEU A 214 -11.27 -14.40 -2.60
C LEU A 214 -11.14 -15.95 -2.62
N ALA A 215 -10.01 -16.47 -3.08
CA ALA A 215 -9.70 -17.90 -3.01
C ALA A 215 -9.30 -18.36 -1.61
N ALA A 216 -8.74 -17.47 -0.78
CA ALA A 216 -8.29 -17.78 0.57
C ALA A 216 -9.40 -17.70 1.62
N VAL A 217 -10.51 -16.99 1.35
CA VAL A 217 -11.61 -16.84 2.30
C VAL A 217 -12.76 -17.81 1.97
N ASP A 218 -13.39 -18.35 3.00
CA ASP A 218 -14.50 -19.30 2.85
C ASP A 218 -15.75 -18.62 2.26
N LYS A 219 -16.48 -19.40 1.45
CA LYS A 219 -17.72 -18.89 0.84
C LYS A 219 -18.75 -18.48 1.89
N GLY A 220 -19.30 -17.26 1.71
CA GLY A 220 -20.34 -16.71 2.58
C GLY A 220 -19.81 -16.05 3.84
N THR A 221 -18.48 -15.93 4.01
CA THR A 221 -17.88 -15.17 5.11
C THR A 221 -17.90 -13.66 4.85
N ILE A 222 -17.86 -13.22 3.59
CA ILE A 222 -18.01 -11.80 3.23
C ILE A 222 -19.46 -11.39 3.44
N LYS A 223 -19.71 -10.50 4.41
CA LYS A 223 -21.04 -10.02 4.82
C LYS A 223 -21.34 -8.61 4.36
N THR A 224 -20.33 -7.77 4.30
CA THR A 224 -20.38 -6.43 3.75
C THR A 224 -19.10 -6.13 2.98
N VAL A 225 -19.12 -5.06 2.18
CA VAL A 225 -17.98 -4.65 1.35
C VAL A 225 -17.77 -3.16 1.50
N HIS A 226 -16.52 -2.70 1.36
CA HIS A 226 -16.20 -1.31 1.08
C HIS A 226 -15.65 -1.22 -0.34
N ILE A 227 -16.32 -0.44 -1.17
CA ILE A 227 -16.03 -0.31 -2.60
C ILE A 227 -15.39 1.05 -2.85
N SER A 228 -14.13 1.03 -3.24
CA SER A 228 -13.40 2.18 -3.76
C SER A 228 -12.23 1.71 -4.62
N ASP A 229 -11.75 2.55 -5.53
CA ASP A 229 -10.67 2.20 -6.44
C ASP A 229 -9.31 2.72 -5.95
N TYR A 230 -8.21 2.14 -6.43
CA TYR A 230 -6.85 2.52 -6.09
C TYR A 230 -5.86 2.04 -7.17
N ASN A 231 -4.59 2.36 -6.97
CA ASN A 231 -3.51 2.05 -7.91
C ASN A 231 -2.62 0.88 -7.46
N PHE A 232 -3.07 0.04 -6.53
CA PHE A 232 -2.33 -1.07 -5.91
C PHE A 232 -1.07 -0.68 -5.12
N THR A 233 -0.75 0.61 -5.01
CA THR A 233 0.45 1.08 -4.29
C THR A 233 0.14 1.52 -2.86
N ASP A 234 -1.02 2.17 -2.68
CA ASP A 234 -1.54 2.58 -1.37
C ASP A 234 -3.05 2.79 -1.47
N GLU A 235 -3.77 2.76 -0.34
CA GLU A 235 -5.21 3.06 -0.30
C GLU A 235 -5.49 4.47 -0.84
N ARG A 236 -6.56 4.64 -1.66
CA ARG A 236 -6.87 5.91 -2.34
C ARG A 236 -8.32 6.35 -2.23
N HIS A 237 -9.24 5.44 -2.03
CA HIS A 237 -10.69 5.69 -2.00
C HIS A 237 -11.20 6.48 -3.22
N LEU A 238 -10.72 6.10 -4.43
CA LEU A 238 -11.16 6.67 -5.70
C LEU A 238 -12.53 6.09 -6.10
N LEU A 239 -13.25 6.79 -6.98
CA LEU A 239 -14.42 6.20 -7.63
C LEU A 239 -14.01 5.01 -8.50
N PRO A 240 -14.79 3.92 -8.54
CA PRO A 240 -14.54 2.81 -9.44
C PRO A 240 -14.38 3.24 -10.90
N GLY A 241 -13.35 2.73 -11.55
CA GLY A 241 -12.95 3.07 -12.91
C GLY A 241 -11.98 4.23 -13.03
N VAL A 242 -11.64 4.90 -11.91
CA VAL A 242 -10.61 5.95 -11.87
C VAL A 242 -9.24 5.37 -11.53
N GLY A 243 -9.19 4.27 -10.75
CA GLY A 243 -7.97 3.56 -10.41
C GLY A 243 -7.66 2.40 -11.37
N HIS A 244 -7.02 1.35 -10.84
CA HIS A 244 -6.49 0.25 -11.66
C HIS A 244 -7.23 -1.09 -11.45
N ILE A 245 -8.30 -1.13 -10.63
CA ILE A 245 -9.04 -2.37 -10.39
C ILE A 245 -9.75 -2.83 -11.68
N ASP A 246 -9.60 -4.11 -12.02
CA ASP A 246 -10.45 -4.77 -13.01
C ASP A 246 -11.78 -5.17 -12.35
N TRP A 247 -12.75 -4.29 -12.47
CA TRP A 247 -13.97 -4.34 -11.65
C TRP A 247 -14.88 -5.51 -11.95
N LYS A 248 -15.10 -5.83 -13.21
CA LYS A 248 -16.08 -6.88 -13.55
C LYS A 248 -15.67 -8.26 -13.02
N PRO A 249 -14.43 -8.73 -13.23
CA PRO A 249 -13.96 -9.99 -12.63
C PRO A 249 -13.98 -9.97 -11.10
N LEU A 250 -13.57 -8.85 -10.48
CA LEU A 250 -13.59 -8.71 -9.03
C LEU A 250 -15.01 -8.83 -8.48
N TRP A 251 -15.96 -8.07 -9.06
CA TRP A 251 -17.34 -8.08 -8.60
C TRP A 251 -18.00 -9.45 -8.80
N ASP A 252 -17.75 -10.09 -9.93
CA ASP A 252 -18.21 -11.45 -10.18
C ASP A 252 -17.63 -12.44 -9.15
N GLY A 253 -16.36 -12.29 -8.79
CA GLY A 253 -15.69 -13.07 -7.76
C GLY A 253 -16.33 -12.88 -6.37
N ILE A 254 -16.60 -11.65 -5.98
CA ILE A 254 -17.30 -11.32 -4.72
C ILE A 254 -18.69 -11.97 -4.69
N ARG A 255 -19.45 -11.88 -5.78
CA ARG A 255 -20.76 -12.53 -5.91
C ARG A 255 -20.66 -14.06 -5.91
N ALA A 256 -19.65 -14.64 -6.56
CA ALA A 256 -19.40 -16.07 -6.57
C ALA A 256 -18.96 -16.62 -5.20
N ASN A 257 -18.33 -15.78 -4.37
CA ASN A 257 -18.02 -16.08 -2.97
C ASN A 257 -19.30 -16.14 -2.10
N GLY A 258 -20.44 -15.66 -2.59
CA GLY A 258 -21.74 -15.76 -1.91
C GLY A 258 -22.28 -14.44 -1.37
N TYR A 259 -21.59 -13.32 -1.59
CA TYR A 259 -22.08 -12.01 -1.20
C TYR A 259 -23.35 -11.61 -1.97
N LYS A 260 -24.39 -11.23 -1.24
CA LYS A 260 -25.69 -10.85 -1.81
C LYS A 260 -26.14 -9.45 -1.41
N GLY A 261 -25.32 -8.75 -0.63
CA GLY A 261 -25.62 -7.41 -0.13
C GLY A 261 -25.51 -6.32 -1.18
N ILE A 262 -25.61 -5.09 -0.71
CA ILE A 262 -25.65 -3.85 -1.49
C ILE A 262 -24.26 -3.45 -2.03
N PHE A 263 -24.22 -2.43 -2.89
CA PHE A 263 -22.99 -1.73 -3.27
C PHE A 263 -22.68 -0.66 -2.22
N MET A 264 -21.92 -1.02 -1.18
CA MET A 264 -21.49 -0.08 -0.14
C MET A 264 -20.20 0.61 -0.57
N TYR A 265 -20.29 1.87 -0.95
CA TYR A 265 -19.15 2.67 -1.39
C TYR A 265 -18.49 3.38 -0.22
N GLU A 266 -17.17 3.29 -0.17
CA GLU A 266 -16.32 4.07 0.74
C GLU A 266 -15.41 5.02 -0.06
N CYS A 267 -16.04 5.89 -0.85
CA CYS A 267 -15.37 6.91 -1.65
C CYS A 267 -16.23 8.18 -1.74
N TYR A 268 -15.61 9.28 -2.16
CA TYR A 268 -16.38 10.47 -2.53
C TYR A 268 -17.12 10.23 -3.83
N GLY A 269 -18.30 10.80 -3.97
CA GLY A 269 -19.09 10.74 -5.20
C GLY A 269 -20.54 11.09 -4.96
N GLU A 270 -21.15 11.72 -5.95
CA GLU A 270 -22.58 11.98 -6.00
C GLU A 270 -23.37 10.70 -6.34
N PRO A 271 -24.66 10.58 -5.99
CA PRO A 271 -25.44 9.38 -6.28
C PRO A 271 -25.43 8.93 -7.74
N SER A 272 -25.38 9.86 -8.69
CA SER A 272 -25.26 9.56 -10.13
C SER A 272 -23.92 8.94 -10.50
N GLU A 273 -22.82 9.37 -9.86
CA GLU A 273 -21.49 8.82 -10.05
C GLU A 273 -21.39 7.42 -9.42
N LEU A 274 -22.00 7.21 -8.24
CA LEU A 274 -22.08 5.90 -7.60
C LEU A 274 -22.96 4.91 -8.42
N ALA A 275 -24.03 5.39 -9.03
CA ALA A 275 -24.85 4.59 -9.95
C ALA A 275 -24.03 4.20 -11.20
N HIS A 276 -23.28 5.13 -11.76
CA HIS A 276 -22.38 4.86 -12.89
C HIS A 276 -21.25 3.89 -12.47
N ALA A 277 -20.67 4.04 -11.28
CA ALA A 277 -19.70 3.11 -10.74
C ALA A 277 -20.27 1.69 -10.63
N ARG A 278 -21.54 1.52 -10.19
CA ARG A 278 -22.22 0.22 -10.20
C ARG A 278 -22.28 -0.39 -11.61
N ASP A 279 -22.56 0.43 -12.63
CA ASP A 279 -22.59 -0.03 -14.02
C ASP A 279 -21.21 -0.52 -14.50
N ILE A 280 -20.13 0.09 -14.00
CA ILE A 280 -18.76 -0.38 -14.22
C ILE A 280 -18.53 -1.74 -13.52
N LEU A 281 -18.88 -1.86 -12.24
CA LEU A 281 -18.70 -3.11 -11.48
C LEU A 281 -19.45 -4.28 -12.11
N THR A 282 -20.65 -4.03 -12.62
CA THR A 282 -21.50 -5.06 -13.23
C THR A 282 -21.18 -5.33 -14.70
N GLY A 283 -20.32 -4.52 -15.31
CA GLY A 283 -19.96 -4.64 -16.73
C GLY A 283 -21.04 -4.12 -17.69
N VAL A 284 -22.03 -3.39 -17.19
CA VAL A 284 -23.00 -2.67 -18.03
C VAL A 284 -22.29 -1.54 -18.79
N PHE A 285 -21.34 -0.90 -18.14
CA PHE A 285 -20.44 0.07 -18.74
C PHE A 285 -18.97 -0.43 -18.61
N VAL A 286 -18.26 -0.46 -19.70
CA VAL A 286 -16.81 -0.77 -19.71
C VAL A 286 -16.10 0.54 -20.03
N PRO A 287 -15.32 1.12 -19.08
CA PRO A 287 -14.53 2.31 -19.36
C PRO A 287 -13.61 2.04 -20.55
N GLU A 288 -13.57 2.94 -21.51
CA GLU A 288 -12.46 2.92 -22.48
C GLU A 288 -11.17 3.11 -21.69
N LYS A 289 -10.37 2.06 -21.60
CA LYS A 289 -9.00 2.20 -21.13
C LYS A 289 -8.31 3.12 -22.13
N SER A 290 -7.98 4.32 -21.71
CA SER A 290 -7.11 5.21 -22.47
C SER A 290 -5.85 4.41 -22.79
N PHE A 291 -5.52 4.26 -24.08
CA PHE A 291 -4.25 3.65 -24.51
C PHE A 291 -3.03 4.50 -24.08
N ILE A 292 -3.27 5.70 -23.60
CA ILE A 292 -2.24 6.59 -23.06
C ILE A 292 -2.29 6.46 -21.54
N ASP A 293 -1.27 5.84 -21.01
CA ASP A 293 -1.04 5.76 -19.57
C ASP A 293 -0.99 7.18 -18.98
N ALA A 294 -1.85 7.44 -17.99
CA ALA A 294 -1.99 8.75 -17.37
C ALA A 294 -0.68 9.19 -16.69
N ASP A 295 0.10 8.26 -16.16
CA ASP A 295 1.38 8.54 -15.52
C ASP A 295 2.46 8.90 -16.54
N SER A 296 2.50 8.25 -17.71
CA SER A 296 3.41 8.65 -18.79
C SER A 296 3.06 10.03 -19.33
N LEU A 297 1.77 10.34 -19.45
CA LEU A 297 1.33 11.67 -19.86
C LEU A 297 1.70 12.75 -18.83
N ALA A 298 1.51 12.45 -17.54
CA ALA A 298 1.91 13.36 -16.45
C ALA A 298 3.43 13.59 -16.42
N PHE A 299 4.23 12.54 -16.66
CA PHE A 299 5.68 12.63 -16.79
C PHE A 299 6.11 13.51 -17.97
N CYS A 300 5.53 13.26 -19.17
CA CYS A 300 5.86 14.01 -20.37
C CYS A 300 5.45 15.50 -20.30
N ASN A 301 4.35 15.79 -19.62
CA ASN A 301 3.83 17.16 -19.47
C ASN A 301 4.33 17.88 -18.20
N ALA A 302 5.20 17.26 -17.40
CA ALA A 302 5.78 17.91 -16.23
C ALA A 302 6.63 19.12 -16.62
N ASP A 303 6.68 20.13 -15.76
CA ASP A 303 7.51 21.32 -15.95
C ASP A 303 8.99 21.01 -15.61
N TRP A 304 9.66 20.37 -16.56
CA TRP A 304 11.05 19.97 -16.41
C TRP A 304 11.99 21.17 -16.42
N GLN A 305 12.63 21.41 -15.29
CA GLN A 305 13.73 22.34 -15.15
C GLN A 305 15.02 21.63 -15.58
N ILE A 306 15.63 22.09 -16.65
CA ILE A 306 16.85 21.50 -17.22
C ILE A 306 18.00 22.48 -17.06
N THR A 307 19.07 22.06 -16.38
CA THR A 307 20.31 22.84 -16.21
C THR A 307 21.43 22.14 -16.97
N ASP A 308 22.10 22.87 -17.86
CA ASP A 308 23.30 22.40 -18.56
C ASP A 308 24.49 22.36 -17.59
N LEU A 309 25.11 21.19 -17.44
CA LEU A 309 26.30 20.97 -16.60
C LEU A 309 27.61 20.94 -17.43
N GLY A 310 27.52 21.20 -18.73
CA GLY A 310 28.63 21.15 -19.67
C GLY A 310 28.86 19.78 -20.30
N LYS A 311 29.61 19.77 -21.41
CA LYS A 311 30.00 18.54 -22.15
C LYS A 311 28.84 17.53 -22.36
N GLY A 312 27.61 18.01 -22.60
CA GLY A 312 26.43 17.18 -22.80
C GLY A 312 25.78 16.64 -21.52
N ALA A 313 26.34 16.93 -20.34
CA ALA A 313 25.69 16.58 -19.08
C ALA A 313 24.58 17.56 -18.72
N GLN A 314 23.49 17.03 -18.18
CA GLN A 314 22.31 17.80 -17.80
C GLN A 314 21.79 17.37 -16.42
N ALA A 315 21.36 18.34 -15.62
CA ALA A 315 20.56 18.09 -14.44
C ALA A 315 19.09 18.40 -14.77
N LEU A 316 18.20 17.49 -14.44
CA LEU A 316 16.77 17.57 -14.67
C LEU A 316 16.05 17.52 -13.32
N TYR A 317 15.05 18.38 -13.14
CA TYR A 317 14.16 18.37 -11.98
C TYR A 317 12.74 18.62 -12.41
N ALA A 318 11.80 17.84 -11.88
CA ALA A 318 10.37 18.11 -12.01
C ALA A 318 9.58 17.58 -10.81
N GLN A 319 8.45 18.23 -10.54
CA GLN A 319 7.37 17.65 -9.75
C GLN A 319 6.25 17.24 -10.72
N ALA A 320 5.79 15.99 -10.62
CA ALA A 320 4.76 15.45 -11.49
C ALA A 320 3.67 14.75 -10.68
N PRO A 321 2.38 14.91 -11.04
CA PRO A 321 1.25 14.23 -10.40
C PRO A 321 1.12 12.80 -10.97
N MET A 322 2.04 11.92 -10.59
CA MET A 322 2.08 10.52 -11.03
C MET A 322 1.64 9.59 -9.90
N PHE A 323 1.12 8.42 -10.28
CA PHE A 323 0.74 7.35 -9.34
C PHE A 323 -0.22 7.85 -8.24
N PHE A 324 -1.15 8.75 -8.60
CA PHE A 324 -2.06 9.42 -7.66
C PHE A 324 -1.34 10.09 -6.47
N SER A 325 -0.17 10.64 -6.70
CA SER A 325 0.69 11.28 -5.69
C SER A 325 1.52 12.38 -6.33
N THR A 326 2.28 13.11 -5.53
CA THR A 326 3.25 14.09 -6.03
C THR A 326 4.63 13.45 -6.04
N GLN A 327 5.18 13.22 -7.23
CA GLN A 327 6.55 12.76 -7.41
C GLN A 327 7.49 13.94 -7.62
N SER A 328 8.59 13.98 -6.86
CA SER A 328 9.70 14.94 -7.03
C SER A 328 10.88 14.17 -7.59
N ILE A 329 11.16 14.36 -8.88
CA ILE A 329 12.12 13.57 -9.65
C ILE A 329 13.31 14.44 -9.98
N CYS A 330 14.50 13.98 -9.59
CA CYS A 330 15.77 14.59 -9.90
C CYS A 330 16.62 13.60 -10.70
N CYS A 331 17.22 14.04 -11.79
CA CYS A 331 18.07 13.21 -12.61
C CYS A 331 19.30 13.98 -13.06
N ILE A 332 20.46 13.34 -13.11
CA ILE A 332 21.61 13.78 -13.89
C ILE A 332 21.81 12.75 -15.00
N LYS A 333 21.83 13.22 -16.25
CA LYS A 333 22.22 12.44 -17.44
C LYS A 333 23.51 12.99 -17.99
N TYR A 334 24.48 12.13 -18.32
CA TYR A 334 25.73 12.54 -18.94
C TYR A 334 26.32 11.46 -19.87
N PRO A 335 26.99 11.86 -20.97
CA PRO A 335 27.66 10.91 -21.86
C PRO A 335 28.92 10.31 -21.20
N SER A 336 29.02 8.99 -21.18
CA SER A 336 30.14 8.27 -20.57
C SER A 336 31.48 8.51 -21.32
N SER A 337 31.43 8.94 -22.57
CA SER A 337 32.60 9.33 -23.37
C SER A 337 33.28 10.62 -22.89
N GLU A 338 32.54 11.50 -22.23
CA GLU A 338 33.01 12.83 -21.81
C GLU A 338 33.39 12.90 -20.33
N TYR A 339 32.91 11.93 -19.53
CA TYR A 339 33.11 11.89 -18.08
C TYR A 339 33.61 10.52 -17.63
N ARG A 340 34.68 10.53 -16.85
CA ARG A 340 35.17 9.35 -16.14
C ARG A 340 34.33 9.13 -14.89
N SER A 341 33.88 7.91 -14.63
CA SER A 341 33.05 7.57 -13.48
C SER A 341 33.78 6.60 -12.52
N GLU A 342 33.42 6.65 -11.25
CA GLU A 342 34.01 5.81 -10.20
C GLU A 342 32.96 5.50 -9.12
N ILE A 343 32.97 4.27 -8.57
CA ILE A 343 32.32 3.99 -7.30
C ILE A 343 33.31 4.32 -6.20
N LEU A 344 33.16 5.49 -5.64
CA LEU A 344 34.06 6.03 -4.62
C LEU A 344 33.84 5.34 -3.28
N HIS A 345 34.86 4.69 -2.75
CA HIS A 345 34.93 4.19 -1.38
C HIS A 345 36.36 4.32 -0.87
N ARG A 346 36.52 4.82 0.34
CA ARG A 346 37.83 5.00 0.98
C ARG A 346 37.87 4.17 2.27
N PRO A 347 38.47 2.95 2.25
CA PRO A 347 38.61 2.15 3.45
C PRO A 347 39.33 2.92 4.57
N GLY A 348 38.72 2.93 5.78
CA GLY A 348 39.27 3.65 6.94
C GLY A 348 38.96 5.14 7.01
N GLU A 349 38.40 5.76 5.97
CA GLU A 349 37.86 7.11 6.05
C GLU A 349 36.46 7.12 6.67
N LYS A 350 36.12 8.23 7.36
CA LYS A 350 34.78 8.42 7.90
C LYS A 350 33.79 8.66 6.76
N ALA A 351 32.57 8.13 6.91
CA ALA A 351 31.45 8.49 6.05
C ALA A 351 31.23 10.03 6.05
N GLY A 352 30.89 10.56 4.90
CA GLY A 352 30.66 12.00 4.71
C GLY A 352 29.41 12.28 3.89
N LYS A 353 28.98 13.51 3.85
CA LYS A 353 27.86 13.93 3.01
C LYS A 353 28.27 13.83 1.55
N PRO A 354 27.37 13.41 0.64
CA PRO A 354 27.65 13.31 -0.79
C PRO A 354 28.25 14.59 -1.40
N SER A 355 27.69 15.77 -1.08
CA SER A 355 28.21 17.06 -1.56
C SER A 355 29.64 17.35 -1.09
N GLU A 356 29.93 17.10 0.20
CA GLU A 356 31.27 17.34 0.79
C GLU A 356 32.31 16.38 0.23
N LEU A 357 31.96 15.08 0.08
CA LEU A 357 32.85 14.06 -0.47
C LEU A 357 33.09 14.28 -1.97
N GLY A 358 32.04 14.56 -2.75
CA GLY A 358 32.15 14.87 -4.18
C GLY A 358 33.05 16.06 -4.43
N ALA A 359 32.84 17.18 -3.75
CA ALA A 359 33.67 18.36 -3.84
C ALA A 359 35.13 18.12 -3.42
N LYS A 360 35.35 17.42 -2.29
CA LYS A 360 36.69 17.06 -1.80
C LYS A 360 37.47 16.24 -2.81
N MET A 361 36.78 15.37 -3.57
CA MET A 361 37.39 14.51 -4.58
C MET A 361 37.52 15.17 -5.95
N GLY A 362 37.02 16.39 -6.14
CA GLY A 362 37.02 17.08 -7.43
C GLY A 362 36.03 16.50 -8.44
N ALA A 363 35.01 15.77 -7.97
CA ALA A 363 33.96 15.26 -8.82
C ALA A 363 33.08 16.40 -9.35
N LYS A 364 32.53 16.22 -10.54
CA LYS A 364 31.55 17.13 -11.16
C LYS A 364 30.13 16.79 -10.75
N MET A 365 29.86 15.49 -10.56
CA MET A 365 28.54 14.96 -10.23
C MET A 365 28.67 13.78 -9.26
N ALA A 366 27.69 13.62 -8.37
CA ALA A 366 27.67 12.51 -7.40
C ALA A 366 26.24 12.11 -7.01
N VAL A 367 26.08 10.81 -6.77
CA VAL A 367 24.89 10.23 -6.16
C VAL A 367 25.33 9.24 -5.05
N ASN A 368 24.53 9.09 -3.98
CA ASN A 368 24.79 8.05 -2.99
C ASN A 368 24.70 6.66 -3.64
N ALA A 369 25.48 5.70 -3.13
CA ALA A 369 25.62 4.40 -3.80
C ALA A 369 25.00 3.22 -3.03
N GLY A 370 25.81 2.29 -2.56
CA GLY A 370 25.34 1.00 -2.04
C GLY A 370 24.84 1.02 -0.61
N TYR A 371 24.14 -0.04 -0.26
CA TYR A 371 23.65 -0.30 1.09
C TYR A 371 24.77 -0.42 2.11
N PHE A 372 24.51 0.03 3.33
CA PHE A 372 25.52 0.02 4.39
C PHE A 372 24.90 -0.17 5.78
N HIS A 373 25.71 -0.68 6.70
CA HIS A 373 25.36 -0.71 8.12
C HIS A 373 25.36 0.71 8.69
N VAL A 374 24.24 1.15 9.27
CA VAL A 374 24.10 2.50 9.85
C VAL A 374 25.16 2.76 10.93
N LYS A 375 25.57 1.73 11.65
CA LYS A 375 26.73 1.69 12.57
C LYS A 375 27.47 0.38 12.34
N PRO A 376 28.74 0.40 11.92
CA PRO A 376 29.71 1.51 11.90
C PRO A 376 29.78 2.34 10.59
N ARG A 377 28.82 2.24 9.67
CA ARG A 377 28.82 2.86 8.34
C ARG A 377 29.83 2.24 7.39
N THR A 378 29.78 0.93 7.31
CA THR A 378 30.55 0.11 6.37
C THR A 378 29.60 -0.52 5.35
N PRO A 379 30.04 -0.81 4.10
CA PRO A 379 29.21 -1.50 3.13
C PRO A 379 28.59 -2.77 3.70
N SER A 380 27.30 -2.98 3.47
CA SER A 380 26.56 -4.20 3.84
C SER A 380 26.32 -5.13 2.66
N VAL A 381 26.86 -4.77 1.49
CA VAL A 381 26.77 -5.53 0.24
C VAL A 381 28.16 -5.85 -0.30
N TYR A 382 28.23 -6.83 -1.21
CA TYR A 382 29.47 -7.14 -1.88
C TYR A 382 30.00 -5.92 -2.63
N PHE A 383 31.27 -5.60 -2.36
CA PHE A 383 31.95 -4.50 -3.02
C PHE A 383 33.41 -4.84 -3.23
N ARG A 384 33.93 -4.73 -4.47
CA ARG A 384 35.29 -5.03 -4.88
C ARG A 384 35.86 -3.91 -5.73
N ILE A 385 37.10 -3.55 -5.47
CA ILE A 385 37.90 -2.60 -6.26
C ILE A 385 39.20 -3.29 -6.62
N GLY A 386 39.49 -3.49 -7.91
CA GLY A 386 40.57 -4.37 -8.37
C GLY A 386 40.42 -5.77 -7.76
N ASP A 387 41.47 -6.25 -7.13
CA ASP A 387 41.47 -7.54 -6.45
C ASP A 387 41.01 -7.48 -4.98
N GLN A 388 40.74 -6.28 -4.47
CA GLN A 388 40.39 -6.09 -3.07
C GLN A 388 38.89 -6.12 -2.85
N VAL A 389 38.39 -7.13 -2.14
CA VAL A 389 37.02 -7.16 -1.62
C VAL A 389 36.92 -6.29 -0.37
N VAL A 390 36.12 -5.24 -0.40
CA VAL A 390 35.96 -4.28 0.70
C VAL A 390 34.65 -4.42 1.44
N GLY A 391 33.73 -5.21 0.93
CA GLY A 391 32.45 -5.53 1.55
C GLY A 391 31.88 -6.86 1.07
N THR A 392 31.07 -7.52 1.88
CA THR A 392 30.35 -8.75 1.55
C THR A 392 28.85 -8.55 1.81
N THR A 393 28.00 -9.19 1.02
CA THR A 393 26.56 -9.08 1.21
C THR A 393 26.14 -9.75 2.52
N HIS A 394 25.61 -8.94 3.43
CA HIS A 394 25.08 -9.43 4.69
C HIS A 394 23.77 -10.21 4.44
N PRO A 395 23.50 -11.31 5.16
CA PRO A 395 22.26 -12.10 4.97
C PRO A 395 20.95 -11.29 5.05
N THR A 396 20.94 -10.19 5.79
CA THR A 396 19.77 -9.30 5.86
C THR A 396 19.56 -8.43 4.62
N GLU A 397 20.46 -8.43 3.67
CA GLU A 397 20.37 -7.67 2.42
C GLU A 397 19.89 -8.52 1.23
N THR A 398 19.94 -9.86 1.36
CA THR A 398 19.70 -10.79 0.25
C THR A 398 18.32 -10.68 -0.38
N TYR A 399 17.32 -10.22 0.36
CA TYR A 399 15.94 -10.05 -0.15
C TYR A 399 15.80 -8.94 -1.19
N ARG A 400 16.76 -8.02 -1.28
CA ARG A 400 16.69 -6.84 -2.16
C ARG A 400 17.89 -6.69 -3.10
N VAL A 401 18.89 -7.59 -3.02
CA VAL A 401 20.11 -7.53 -3.83
C VAL A 401 20.11 -8.69 -4.80
N ASP A 402 19.79 -8.40 -6.06
CA ASP A 402 19.70 -9.37 -7.16
C ASP A 402 20.58 -8.98 -8.37
N GLY A 403 21.37 -7.92 -8.23
CA GLY A 403 22.23 -7.43 -9.29
C GLY A 403 23.56 -6.88 -8.81
N VAL A 404 24.40 -6.59 -9.79
CA VAL A 404 25.70 -5.92 -9.63
C VAL A 404 25.82 -4.78 -10.62
N LEU A 405 26.49 -3.72 -10.20
CA LEU A 405 26.91 -2.64 -11.07
C LEU A 405 28.41 -2.38 -10.90
N GLY A 406 29.03 -1.82 -11.91
CA GLY A 406 30.44 -1.50 -11.84
C GLY A 406 31.02 -1.04 -13.16
N PHE A 407 32.36 -1.08 -13.23
CA PHE A 407 33.13 -0.66 -14.39
C PHE A 407 34.13 -1.76 -14.78
N LYS A 408 34.21 -2.07 -16.09
CA LYS A 408 35.19 -3.06 -16.58
C LYS A 408 36.60 -2.52 -16.55
N ASP A 409 36.80 -1.26 -16.84
CA ASP A 409 38.09 -0.60 -16.90
C ASP A 409 38.33 0.33 -15.68
N LYS A 410 39.58 0.78 -15.53
CA LYS A 410 39.99 1.72 -14.48
C LYS A 410 39.60 3.14 -14.80
N GLU A 411 39.38 3.44 -16.06
CA GLU A 411 39.01 4.75 -16.57
C GLU A 411 37.56 5.07 -16.28
N GLY A 412 36.71 4.03 -16.08
CA GLY A 412 35.32 4.18 -15.65
C GLY A 412 34.40 4.78 -16.71
N HIS A 413 34.68 4.54 -18.00
CA HIS A 413 33.83 5.04 -19.11
C HIS A 413 32.66 4.10 -19.42
N GLN A 414 32.79 2.83 -19.10
CA GLN A 414 31.73 1.84 -19.37
C GLN A 414 31.15 1.29 -18.07
N MET A 415 30.00 1.83 -17.68
CA MET A 415 29.19 1.24 -16.63
C MET A 415 28.50 0.00 -17.13
N VAL A 416 28.48 -1.05 -16.32
CA VAL A 416 27.79 -2.31 -16.61
C VAL A 416 26.87 -2.65 -15.45
N ILE A 417 25.66 -3.10 -15.76
CA ILE A 417 24.64 -3.52 -14.80
C ILE A 417 24.16 -4.91 -15.21
N GLU A 418 24.29 -5.90 -14.31
CA GLU A 418 23.93 -7.30 -14.60
C GLU A 418 23.23 -7.96 -13.40
N TYR A 419 22.37 -8.94 -13.68
CA TYR A 419 21.86 -9.83 -12.65
C TYR A 419 22.99 -10.63 -12.00
N SER A 420 22.93 -10.74 -10.70
CA SER A 420 23.83 -11.63 -9.96
C SER A 420 23.33 -11.88 -8.55
N ASP A 421 23.46 -13.09 -8.08
CA ASP A 421 23.23 -13.44 -6.68
C ASP A 421 24.52 -13.56 -5.86
N THR A 422 24.39 -13.79 -4.58
CA THR A 422 25.52 -13.88 -3.65
C THR A 422 26.52 -15.00 -3.97
N THR A 423 26.15 -15.98 -4.79
CA THR A 423 27.01 -17.12 -5.17
C THR A 423 27.77 -16.86 -6.46
N GLN A 424 27.35 -15.88 -7.27
CA GLN A 424 27.83 -15.66 -8.64
C GLN A 424 28.64 -14.37 -8.82
N TYR A 425 28.73 -13.48 -7.83
CA TYR A 425 29.40 -12.18 -7.99
C TYR A 425 30.80 -12.26 -8.64
N GLN A 426 31.66 -13.18 -8.20
CA GLN A 426 32.99 -13.31 -8.75
C GLN A 426 33.02 -13.86 -10.17
N THR A 427 32.09 -14.75 -10.50
CA THR A 427 32.02 -15.38 -11.84
C THR A 427 31.50 -14.38 -12.86
N VAL A 428 30.38 -13.70 -12.55
CA VAL A 428 29.74 -12.72 -13.45
C VAL A 428 30.63 -11.51 -13.70
N THR A 429 31.42 -11.10 -12.71
CA THR A 429 32.22 -9.87 -12.74
C THR A 429 33.74 -10.12 -12.78
N SER A 430 34.19 -11.29 -13.27
CA SER A 430 35.59 -11.68 -13.26
C SER A 430 36.52 -10.74 -14.03
N ASP A 431 36.01 -10.10 -15.08
CA ASP A 431 36.72 -9.14 -15.93
C ASP A 431 36.46 -7.65 -15.56
N TRP A 432 35.71 -7.37 -14.46
CA TRP A 432 35.42 -5.99 -14.06
C TRP A 432 36.47 -5.47 -13.07
N HIS A 433 36.83 -4.19 -13.22
CA HIS A 433 37.74 -3.53 -12.27
C HIS A 433 37.02 -3.15 -10.96
N THR A 434 35.83 -2.60 -11.03
CA THR A 434 35.06 -2.22 -9.84
C THR A 434 33.70 -2.87 -9.90
N VAL A 435 33.23 -3.43 -8.79
CA VAL A 435 31.96 -4.14 -8.66
C VAL A 435 31.29 -3.76 -7.35
N MET A 436 30.02 -3.43 -7.39
CA MET A 436 29.19 -3.27 -6.21
C MET A 436 27.86 -4.03 -6.41
N ALA A 437 27.51 -4.89 -5.47
CA ALA A 437 26.19 -5.52 -5.46
C ALA A 437 25.14 -4.50 -5.03
N SER A 438 24.02 -4.50 -5.69
CA SER A 438 22.88 -3.63 -5.39
C SER A 438 21.57 -4.30 -5.87
N GLY A 439 20.46 -3.58 -5.81
CA GLY A 439 19.18 -4.10 -6.29
C GLY A 439 17.98 -3.48 -5.59
N PRO A 440 16.81 -3.86 -6.07
CA PRO A 440 16.60 -4.78 -7.19
C PRO A 440 16.97 -4.16 -8.54
N MET A 441 17.15 -5.02 -9.54
CA MET A 441 17.16 -4.62 -10.94
C MET A 441 15.82 -3.98 -11.27
N LEU A 442 15.85 -2.85 -11.93
CA LEU A 442 14.65 -2.05 -12.23
C LEU A 442 14.22 -2.19 -13.70
N VAL A 443 15.18 -1.96 -14.60
CA VAL A 443 14.98 -2.01 -16.05
C VAL A 443 16.08 -2.88 -16.67
N LYS A 444 15.70 -3.75 -17.59
CA LYS A 444 16.60 -4.59 -18.37
C LYS A 444 16.12 -4.65 -19.83
N GLY A 445 16.99 -4.28 -20.76
CA GLY A 445 16.64 -4.22 -22.19
C GLY A 445 15.48 -3.25 -22.49
N GLY A 446 15.34 -2.17 -21.71
CA GLY A 446 14.26 -1.19 -21.85
C GLY A 446 12.91 -1.61 -21.23
N GLU A 447 12.84 -2.79 -20.61
CA GLU A 447 11.61 -3.27 -19.98
C GLU A 447 11.72 -3.28 -18.46
N ILE A 448 10.61 -2.95 -17.76
CA ILE A 448 10.52 -3.05 -16.31
C ILE A 448 10.57 -4.51 -15.91
N VAL A 449 11.49 -4.87 -15.00
CA VAL A 449 11.72 -6.27 -14.59
C VAL A 449 11.34 -6.55 -13.13
N VAL A 450 10.79 -5.57 -12.44
CA VAL A 450 10.25 -5.75 -11.09
C VAL A 450 8.73 -5.90 -11.15
N PRO A 451 8.13 -6.71 -10.26
CA PRO A 451 6.67 -6.82 -10.19
C PRO A 451 6.05 -5.50 -9.74
N GLU A 452 4.84 -5.22 -10.21
CA GLU A 452 4.06 -4.05 -9.78
C GLU A 452 3.78 -4.09 -8.26
N LEU A 453 3.51 -5.28 -7.75
CA LEU A 453 3.44 -5.60 -6.33
C LEU A 453 4.21 -6.88 -6.05
N MET A 454 4.93 -6.92 -4.94
CA MET A 454 5.55 -8.18 -4.47
C MET A 454 4.49 -9.17 -3.96
N GLY A 455 3.40 -8.64 -3.43
CA GLY A 455 2.38 -9.46 -2.80
C GLY A 455 2.90 -10.25 -1.57
N ASP A 456 2.03 -11.01 -0.94
CA ASP A 456 2.40 -11.85 0.20
C ASP A 456 3.09 -13.18 -0.21
N GLY A 457 3.34 -13.39 -1.51
CA GLY A 457 3.82 -14.67 -2.02
C GLY A 457 2.81 -15.81 -1.86
N ALA A 458 2.98 -16.88 -2.62
CA ALA A 458 2.10 -18.07 -2.57
C ALA A 458 2.13 -18.82 -1.21
N ASP A 459 3.10 -18.50 -0.36
CA ASP A 459 3.29 -19.12 0.96
C ASP A 459 2.64 -18.31 2.09
N GLY A 460 1.52 -17.63 1.81
CA GLY A 460 0.83 -16.76 2.76
C GLY A 460 1.10 -17.14 4.20
N ASP A 461 1.48 -16.20 5.01
CA ASP A 461 1.96 -16.37 6.38
C ASP A 461 1.22 -17.51 7.09
N ASN A 462 1.87 -18.65 7.29
CA ASN A 462 1.32 -19.72 8.12
C ASN A 462 1.30 -19.22 9.56
N ILE A 463 0.18 -18.62 9.96
CA ILE A 463 0.02 -17.96 11.25
C ILE A 463 0.36 -18.91 12.41
N ALA A 464 0.03 -20.19 12.29
CA ALA A 464 0.39 -21.19 13.30
C ALA A 464 1.91 -21.37 13.40
N ALA A 465 2.62 -21.41 12.28
CA ALA A 465 4.08 -21.47 12.26
C ALA A 465 4.71 -20.17 12.80
N MET A 466 4.14 -19.01 12.46
CA MET A 466 4.58 -17.72 13.01
C MET A 466 4.44 -17.67 14.53
N LEU A 467 3.32 -18.10 15.09
CA LEU A 467 3.09 -18.17 16.53
C LEU A 467 4.07 -19.12 17.23
N GLU A 468 4.36 -20.28 16.63
CA GLU A 468 5.35 -21.23 17.16
C GLU A 468 6.78 -20.68 17.15
N GLU A 469 7.17 -19.99 16.07
CA GLU A 469 8.48 -19.33 15.98
C GLU A 469 8.60 -18.18 16.99
N GLN A 470 7.55 -17.37 17.17
CA GLN A 470 7.52 -16.32 18.15
C GLN A 470 7.64 -16.86 19.59
N LYS A 471 6.94 -17.94 19.93
CA LYS A 471 7.08 -18.64 21.21
C LYS A 471 8.50 -19.13 21.48
N LYS A 472 9.25 -19.46 20.42
CA LYS A 472 10.68 -19.83 20.52
C LYS A 472 11.63 -18.63 20.63
N GLY A 473 11.10 -17.39 20.62
CA GLY A 473 11.90 -16.16 20.65
C GLY A 473 12.57 -15.82 19.31
N SER A 474 12.18 -16.47 18.23
CA SER A 474 12.68 -16.17 16.89
C SER A 474 12.12 -14.83 16.39
N LYS A 475 12.98 -13.99 15.81
CA LYS A 475 12.55 -12.75 15.16
C LYS A 475 12.12 -13.06 13.73
N ILE A 476 10.83 -13.02 13.46
CA ILE A 476 10.26 -13.17 12.11
C ILE A 476 10.64 -11.92 11.31
N ARG A 477 11.60 -12.01 10.40
CA ARG A 477 12.16 -10.82 9.72
C ARG A 477 12.07 -10.83 8.20
N THR A 478 11.76 -11.96 7.55
CA THR A 478 12.10 -12.08 6.13
C THR A 478 11.07 -11.51 5.16
N HIS A 479 9.80 -11.81 5.32
CA HIS A 479 8.80 -11.44 4.32
C HIS A 479 8.32 -9.98 4.41
N TYR A 480 8.03 -9.50 5.60
CA TYR A 480 7.59 -8.13 5.84
C TYR A 480 8.60 -7.06 5.40
N SER A 481 9.90 -7.34 5.56
CA SER A 481 10.96 -6.41 5.11
C SER A 481 10.97 -6.26 3.58
N SER A 482 10.68 -7.33 2.84
CA SER A 482 10.58 -7.30 1.38
C SER A 482 9.41 -6.41 0.93
N ILE A 483 8.23 -6.64 1.47
CA ILE A 483 7.02 -5.88 1.15
C ILE A 483 7.21 -4.39 1.48
N GLN A 484 7.67 -4.05 2.69
CA GLN A 484 7.96 -2.65 3.05
C GLN A 484 8.95 -1.99 2.09
N PHE A 485 9.92 -2.76 1.64
CA PHE A 485 10.94 -2.24 0.75
C PHE A 485 10.43 -2.07 -0.67
N TYR A 486 9.69 -3.05 -1.22
CA TYR A 486 9.24 -3.03 -2.61
C TYR A 486 8.01 -2.16 -2.82
N ASP A 487 6.98 -2.31 -2.01
CA ASP A 487 5.65 -1.77 -2.28
C ASP A 487 5.40 -0.41 -1.63
N MET A 488 6.10 -0.10 -0.53
CA MET A 488 5.91 1.20 0.14
C MET A 488 6.75 2.31 -0.50
N ARG A 489 6.18 3.52 -0.51
CA ARG A 489 6.86 4.72 -1.01
C ARG A 489 7.90 5.22 -0.06
N HIS A 490 9.11 5.39 -0.58
CA HIS A 490 10.28 5.93 0.12
C HIS A 490 11.06 6.88 -0.79
N PRO A 491 11.96 7.75 -0.25
CA PRO A 491 13.00 8.34 -1.08
C PRO A 491 13.80 7.24 -1.75
N ARG A 492 14.04 7.35 -3.06
CA ARG A 492 14.74 6.34 -3.86
C ARG A 492 15.93 6.94 -4.58
N ALA A 493 16.93 6.10 -4.80
CA ALA A 493 18.05 6.39 -5.68
C ALA A 493 18.25 5.21 -6.63
N ALA A 494 18.61 5.51 -7.87
CA ALA A 494 18.90 4.53 -8.91
C ALA A 494 20.01 5.04 -9.82
N VAL A 495 20.64 4.10 -10.51
CA VAL A 495 21.59 4.38 -11.58
C VAL A 495 21.24 3.52 -12.78
N GLY A 496 21.47 4.06 -13.98
CA GLY A 496 21.21 3.33 -15.20
C GLY A 496 21.99 3.85 -16.40
N THR A 497 21.81 3.17 -17.54
CA THR A 497 22.41 3.52 -18.82
C THR A 497 21.39 3.43 -19.93
N ASP A 498 21.61 4.11 -21.04
CA ASP A 498 20.89 3.95 -22.30
C ASP A 498 21.77 3.37 -23.40
N ASP A 499 21.18 3.09 -24.56
CA ASP A 499 21.86 2.52 -25.73
C ASP A 499 22.78 3.54 -26.43
N GLU A 500 22.66 4.83 -26.10
CA GLU A 500 23.52 5.90 -26.61
C GLU A 500 24.81 6.05 -25.79
N GLY A 501 24.96 5.30 -24.70
CA GLY A 501 26.12 5.33 -23.81
C GLY A 501 26.07 6.44 -22.75
N ASN A 502 24.88 6.99 -22.46
CA ASN A 502 24.74 7.91 -21.35
C ASN A 502 24.59 7.14 -20.03
N ILE A 503 25.05 7.76 -18.95
CA ILE A 503 24.85 7.32 -17.58
C ILE A 503 23.84 8.24 -16.90
N TYR A 504 22.94 7.66 -16.11
CA TYR A 504 21.89 8.35 -15.38
C TYR A 504 22.05 8.15 -13.89
N TYR A 505 22.02 9.23 -13.13
CA TYR A 505 21.80 9.22 -11.68
C TYR A 505 20.40 9.72 -11.41
N VAL A 506 19.56 8.90 -10.80
CA VAL A 506 18.16 9.24 -10.52
C VAL A 506 17.92 9.24 -9.02
N VAL A 507 17.24 10.26 -8.56
CA VAL A 507 16.80 10.39 -7.19
C VAL A 507 15.34 10.84 -7.19
N ILE A 508 14.52 10.19 -6.37
CA ILE A 508 13.13 10.54 -6.13
C ILE A 508 13.01 10.93 -4.66
N ASP A 509 12.63 12.17 -4.40
CA ASP A 509 12.40 12.65 -3.03
C ASP A 509 11.20 11.94 -2.42
N GLY A 510 11.21 11.76 -1.10
CA GLY A 510 10.12 11.07 -0.44
C GLY A 510 9.89 11.52 0.99
N ARG A 511 8.75 11.07 1.57
CA ARG A 511 8.33 11.37 2.95
C ARG A 511 7.90 12.82 3.17
N PHE A 512 7.72 13.60 2.12
CA PHE A 512 7.22 14.98 2.15
C PHE A 512 5.84 15.04 1.49
N LYS A 513 4.80 14.79 2.26
CA LYS A 513 3.41 14.68 1.77
C LYS A 513 3.01 15.86 0.88
N GLY A 514 2.58 15.56 -0.35
CA GLY A 514 2.12 16.53 -1.34
C GLY A 514 3.22 17.39 -1.98
N LYS A 515 4.52 17.06 -1.73
CA LYS A 515 5.68 17.71 -2.37
C LYS A 515 6.60 16.70 -3.04
N GLY A 516 6.88 15.61 -2.35
CA GLY A 516 7.64 14.46 -2.80
C GLY A 516 7.20 13.29 -1.92
N ASP A 517 6.20 12.55 -2.36
CA ASP A 517 5.61 11.47 -1.56
C ASP A 517 6.53 10.24 -1.51
N GLY A 518 7.45 10.14 -2.48
CA GLY A 518 8.33 9.00 -2.68
C GLY A 518 7.77 8.00 -3.67
N ALA A 519 8.54 6.97 -3.96
CA ALA A 519 8.17 5.94 -4.93
C ALA A 519 8.35 4.53 -4.35
N SER A 520 7.50 3.59 -4.80
CA SER A 520 7.73 2.15 -4.68
C SER A 520 8.89 1.72 -5.58
N ILE A 521 9.31 0.47 -5.52
CA ILE A 521 10.34 -0.04 -6.43
C ILE A 521 9.83 -0.06 -7.87
N TYR A 522 8.58 -0.51 -8.09
CA TYR A 522 7.96 -0.48 -9.42
C TYR A 522 7.84 0.95 -9.97
N GLU A 523 7.33 1.90 -9.18
CA GLU A 523 7.24 3.31 -9.58
C GLU A 523 8.61 3.90 -9.90
N THR A 524 9.66 3.49 -9.18
CA THR A 524 11.05 3.88 -9.48
C THR A 524 11.51 3.31 -10.83
N ALA A 525 11.21 2.03 -11.10
CA ALA A 525 11.52 1.40 -12.38
C ALA A 525 10.78 2.08 -13.55
N TYR A 526 9.50 2.42 -13.33
CA TYR A 526 8.69 3.15 -14.31
C TYR A 526 9.32 4.52 -14.64
N ILE A 527 9.71 5.29 -13.63
CA ILE A 527 10.38 6.59 -13.84
C ILE A 527 11.71 6.41 -14.58
N CYS A 528 12.51 5.38 -14.25
CA CYS A 528 13.75 5.08 -14.96
C CYS A 528 13.50 4.77 -16.45
N LYS A 529 12.48 3.95 -16.75
CA LYS A 529 12.06 3.65 -18.14
C LYS A 529 11.62 4.92 -18.87
N MET A 530 10.81 5.77 -18.23
CA MET A 530 10.33 7.04 -18.82
C MET A 530 11.47 8.05 -19.07
N LEU A 531 12.56 8.02 -18.30
CA LEU A 531 13.78 8.79 -18.54
C LEU A 531 14.62 8.27 -19.72
N GLY A 532 14.26 7.10 -20.27
CA GLY A 532 14.91 6.49 -21.44
C GLY A 532 16.03 5.50 -21.12
N MET A 533 16.12 5.00 -19.88
CA MET A 533 17.12 3.99 -19.52
C MET A 533 16.75 2.63 -20.11
N THR A 534 17.75 1.92 -20.63
CA THR A 534 17.62 0.52 -21.07
C THR A 534 18.13 -0.46 -20.01
N GLU A 535 19.03 0.00 -19.12
CA GLU A 535 19.50 -0.76 -17.96
C GLU A 535 19.39 0.13 -16.72
N ALA A 536 18.79 -0.35 -15.63
CA ALA A 536 18.72 0.39 -14.37
C ALA A 536 18.68 -0.53 -13.16
N ILE A 537 19.33 -0.09 -12.08
CA ILE A 537 19.39 -0.79 -10.80
C ILE A 537 19.16 0.18 -9.64
N ASN A 538 18.40 -0.26 -8.62
CA ASN A 538 18.15 0.52 -7.43
C ASN A 538 19.39 0.57 -6.52
N LEU A 539 19.57 1.71 -5.86
CA LEU A 539 20.63 2.00 -4.89
C LEU A 539 20.07 2.13 -3.48
N ASP A 540 20.92 2.48 -2.50
CA ASP A 540 20.46 2.80 -1.15
C ASP A 540 19.57 4.05 -1.18
N GLY A 541 18.42 3.95 -0.54
CA GLY A 541 17.38 4.98 -0.52
C GLY A 541 17.20 5.64 0.85
N GLY A 542 15.98 6.12 1.08
CA GLY A 542 15.58 6.70 2.36
C GLY A 542 16.37 7.97 2.71
N GLY A 543 16.94 8.02 3.91
CA GLY A 543 17.72 9.20 4.34
C GLY A 543 19.06 9.38 3.62
N SER A 544 19.56 8.37 2.91
CA SER A 544 20.82 8.43 2.15
C SER A 544 20.67 9.13 0.80
N THR A 545 19.44 9.21 0.29
CA THR A 545 19.09 9.72 -1.05
C THR A 545 19.60 11.14 -1.24
N THR A 546 20.64 11.30 -2.08
CA THR A 546 21.24 12.61 -2.38
C THR A 546 21.83 12.63 -3.80
N LEU A 547 21.46 13.65 -4.57
CA LEU A 547 22.01 13.97 -5.90
C LEU A 547 22.68 15.33 -5.85
N TRP A 548 23.93 15.39 -6.31
CA TRP A 548 24.73 16.62 -6.25
C TRP A 548 25.51 16.85 -7.54
N SER A 549 25.67 18.11 -7.91
CA SER A 549 26.66 18.55 -8.90
C SER A 549 27.51 19.72 -8.37
N GLU A 550 28.72 19.87 -8.91
CA GLU A 550 29.60 21.02 -8.60
C GLU A 550 28.92 22.36 -8.97
N GLU A 551 28.19 22.37 -10.07
CA GLU A 551 27.56 23.57 -10.62
C GLU A 551 26.32 24.02 -9.81
N THR A 552 25.46 23.10 -9.40
CA THR A 552 24.16 23.43 -8.80
C THR A 552 24.08 23.14 -7.30
N GLY A 553 25.06 22.43 -6.73
CA GLY A 553 24.97 21.93 -5.36
C GLY A 553 24.06 20.69 -5.25
N VAL A 554 23.41 20.50 -4.10
CA VAL A 554 22.44 19.42 -3.89
C VAL A 554 21.15 19.74 -4.64
N ILE A 555 20.73 18.85 -5.54
CA ILE A 555 19.60 19.05 -6.46
C ILE A 555 18.29 18.66 -5.82
N ASN A 556 18.27 17.52 -5.13
CA ASN A 556 17.08 16.98 -4.49
C ASN A 556 16.84 17.53 -3.07
N HIS A 557 15.83 17.04 -2.36
CA HIS A 557 15.47 17.43 -1.00
C HIS A 557 15.74 16.26 -0.03
N PRO A 558 16.98 16.07 0.45
CA PRO A 558 17.33 14.93 1.32
C PRO A 558 16.57 14.97 2.65
N TYR A 559 16.08 13.81 3.14
CA TYR A 559 15.13 13.75 4.23
C TYR A 559 15.72 13.74 5.64
N ASP A 560 17.03 13.59 5.84
CA ASP A 560 17.59 13.29 7.18
C ASP A 560 17.36 14.42 8.21
N ASN A 561 17.19 15.67 7.76
CA ASN A 561 16.79 16.81 8.60
C ASN A 561 15.26 17.01 8.69
N LYS A 562 14.46 16.21 7.97
CA LYS A 562 12.98 16.27 7.90
C LYS A 562 12.42 17.63 7.40
N LYS A 563 13.19 18.37 6.63
CA LYS A 563 12.79 19.64 6.02
C LYS A 563 12.85 19.56 4.51
N TRP A 564 11.92 20.25 3.86
CA TRP A 564 11.93 20.41 2.41
C TRP A 564 12.95 21.49 2.03
N ASP A 565 14.23 21.12 2.07
CA ASP A 565 15.37 21.93 1.71
C ASP A 565 16.50 21.06 1.13
N HIS A 566 17.60 21.66 0.70
CA HIS A 566 18.72 20.97 0.08
C HIS A 566 19.86 20.63 1.09
N VAL A 567 19.60 20.66 2.40
CA VAL A 567 20.67 20.57 3.43
C VAL A 567 20.62 19.26 4.22
N GLY A 568 19.55 18.47 4.05
CA GLY A 568 19.25 17.28 4.83
C GLY A 568 20.04 16.02 4.44
N GLU A 569 21.28 16.15 3.96
CA GLU A 569 22.11 15.02 3.55
C GLU A 569 22.53 14.14 4.72
N ARG A 570 22.50 12.82 4.50
CA ARG A 570 23.10 11.83 5.38
C ARG A 570 24.55 11.57 4.99
N ALA A 571 25.43 11.38 5.98
CA ALA A 571 26.78 10.90 5.71
C ALA A 571 26.74 9.42 5.31
N VAL A 572 27.29 9.09 4.13
CA VAL A 572 27.34 7.76 3.50
C VAL A 572 28.77 7.29 3.30
N PRO A 573 29.05 5.96 3.26
CA PRO A 573 30.40 5.44 3.10
C PRO A 573 30.87 5.36 1.65
N ASN A 574 29.97 5.45 0.67
CA ASN A 574 30.28 5.31 -0.75
C ASN A 574 29.36 6.14 -1.64
N LEU A 575 29.87 6.55 -2.79
CA LEU A 575 29.18 7.34 -3.81
C LEU A 575 29.47 6.75 -5.19
N ILE A 576 28.59 7.02 -6.17
CA ILE A 576 28.96 7.00 -7.58
C ILE A 576 29.23 8.45 -7.99
N VAL A 577 30.40 8.69 -8.56
CA VAL A 577 30.86 10.02 -8.95
C VAL A 577 31.27 10.07 -10.40
N ALA A 578 31.19 11.24 -11.02
CA ALA A 578 31.71 11.53 -12.36
C ALA A 578 32.66 12.76 -12.31
N TYR A 579 33.77 12.69 -13.08
CA TYR A 579 34.82 13.71 -13.10
C TYR A 579 34.92 14.42 -14.45
#